data_b3e5275c74d5d34c0403805ba466d32f
#
_entry.id   b3e5275c74d5d34c0403805ba466d32f
#
_cell.length_a   1.000
_cell.length_b   1.000
_cell.length_c   1.000
_cell.angle_alpha   90.00
_cell.angle_beta   90.00
_cell.angle_gamma   90.00
#
_symmetry.space_group_name_H-M   'P 1'
#
loop_
_entity.id
_entity.type
_entity.pdbx_description
1 polymer ?
#
loop_
_entity_poly.entity_id
_entity_poly.type
_entity_poly.pdbx_seq_one_letter_code
_entity_poly.pdbx_strand_id
1 'polypeptide(L)'
;MNYEVNPFQVYESITIDELKDQANSLLNFVTEDQRPLRICMNNGKELLLFPQDLLAPIRDADFRLILLSAMRYAMGRNTYMPAVVSGYIKRHIRFLDDKFLALAADDIQRYLEDYAEYEPNSTLWQALLDALETEQRARATHQAWKIMSGPICR
;
A
#
# COMPACT_ATOMS: atom_id res chain seq x y z
N MET A 1 12.04 -1.65 22.33
CA MET A 1 10.97 -0.63 22.22
C MET A 1 10.51 -0.60 20.77
N ASN A 2 9.34 -1.17 20.50
CA ASN A 2 8.77 -1.15 19.15
C ASN A 2 8.20 0.23 18.92
N TYR A 3 8.91 1.07 18.16
CA TYR A 3 8.31 2.27 17.64
C TYR A 3 7.31 1.85 16.56
N GLU A 4 6.03 1.95 16.86
CA GLU A 4 5.02 1.91 15.82
C GLU A 4 5.29 3.11 14.91
N VAL A 5 5.89 2.86 13.77
CA VAL A 5 6.05 3.89 12.76
C VAL A 5 4.66 4.13 12.17
N ASN A 6 4.06 5.22 12.59
CA ASN A 6 2.81 5.66 11.98
C ASN A 6 3.10 5.99 10.50
N PRO A 7 2.56 5.23 9.54
CA PRO A 7 2.80 5.51 8.12
C PRO A 7 2.28 6.87 7.65
N PHE A 8 1.52 7.56 8.50
CA PHE A 8 1.01 8.90 8.25
C PHE A 8 1.83 10.00 8.93
N GLN A 9 2.90 9.65 9.63
CA GLN A 9 3.74 10.62 10.30
C GLN A 9 4.48 11.49 9.28
N VAL A 10 4.56 12.79 9.57
CA VAL A 10 5.33 13.72 8.74
C VAL A 10 6.82 13.43 8.96
N TYR A 11 7.49 13.00 7.91
CA TYR A 11 8.91 12.73 7.91
C TYR A 11 9.71 13.98 7.58
N GLU A 12 10.99 13.99 7.94
CA GLU A 12 11.91 15.03 7.52
C GLU A 12 11.89 15.16 6.00
N SER A 13 11.83 16.39 5.52
CA SER A 13 11.81 16.72 4.10
C SER A 13 13.16 17.27 3.67
N ILE A 14 13.66 16.78 2.55
CA ILE A 14 14.86 17.31 1.90
C ILE A 14 14.55 17.60 0.43
N THR A 15 15.38 18.45 -0.17
CA THR A 15 15.34 18.69 -1.61
C THR A 15 16.16 17.65 -2.36
N ILE A 16 15.92 17.52 -3.67
CA ILE A 16 16.73 16.64 -4.51
C ILE A 16 18.20 17.09 -4.57
N ASP A 17 18.46 18.39 -4.46
CA ASP A 17 19.81 18.93 -4.46
C ASP A 17 20.56 18.57 -3.16
N GLU A 18 19.89 18.66 -2.02
CA GLU A 18 20.43 18.18 -0.73
C GLU A 18 20.73 16.69 -0.77
N LEU A 19 19.87 15.88 -1.40
CA LEU A 19 20.12 14.46 -1.58
C LEU A 19 21.36 14.21 -2.43
N LYS A 20 21.57 14.95 -3.52
CA LYS A 20 22.75 14.83 -4.37
C LYS A 20 24.04 15.17 -3.62
N ASP A 21 24.01 16.21 -2.82
CA ASP A 21 25.18 16.69 -2.08
C ASP A 21 25.54 15.79 -0.89
N GLN A 22 24.56 15.17 -0.25
CA GLN A 22 24.71 14.42 0.99
C GLN A 22 24.20 12.97 0.88
N ALA A 23 24.23 12.39 -0.31
CA ALA A 23 23.62 11.09 -0.58
C ALA A 23 24.03 10.00 0.41
N ASN A 24 25.31 9.83 0.69
CA ASN A 24 25.79 8.78 1.60
C ASN A 24 25.27 8.98 3.02
N SER A 25 25.34 10.21 3.55
CA SER A 25 24.87 10.53 4.91
C SER A 25 23.36 10.33 5.04
N LEU A 26 22.59 10.74 4.03
CA LEU A 26 21.13 10.61 4.03
C LEU A 26 20.68 9.17 3.85
N LEU A 27 21.36 8.39 3.00
CA LEU A 27 21.08 6.96 2.85
C LEU A 27 21.40 6.19 4.13
N ASN A 28 22.50 6.53 4.82
CA ASN A 28 22.81 5.96 6.13
C ASN A 28 21.77 6.31 7.18
N PHE A 29 21.28 7.55 7.16
CA PHE A 29 20.17 7.99 8.03
C PHE A 29 18.92 7.13 7.84
N VAL A 30 18.55 6.82 6.59
CA VAL A 30 17.41 5.98 6.29
C VAL A 30 17.66 4.53 6.72
N THR A 31 18.85 3.98 6.44
CA THR A 31 19.16 2.56 6.68
C THR A 31 19.53 2.26 8.12
N GLU A 32 20.33 3.08 8.77
CA GLU A 32 20.83 2.86 10.14
C GLU A 32 19.83 3.36 11.18
N ASP A 33 19.30 4.56 11.01
CA ASP A 33 18.34 5.16 11.94
C ASP A 33 16.91 4.67 11.70
N GLN A 34 16.68 3.90 10.64
CA GLN A 34 15.36 3.34 10.29
C GLN A 34 14.29 4.43 10.16
N ARG A 35 14.66 5.56 9.55
CA ARG A 35 13.76 6.72 9.38
C ARG A 35 13.42 6.95 7.92
N PRO A 36 12.14 7.04 7.60
CA PRO A 36 11.71 7.44 6.25
C PRO A 36 12.11 8.89 5.96
N LEU A 37 12.42 9.14 4.71
CA LEU A 37 12.83 10.45 4.21
C LEU A 37 11.92 10.89 3.07
N ARG A 38 11.41 12.11 3.16
CA ARG A 38 10.65 12.73 2.08
C ARG A 38 11.59 13.52 1.19
N ILE A 39 11.55 13.26 -0.09
CA ILE A 39 12.36 13.97 -1.10
C ILE A 39 11.44 14.85 -1.92
N CYS A 40 11.65 16.16 -1.86
CA CYS A 40 10.93 17.13 -2.65
C CYS A 40 11.67 17.36 -3.97
N MET A 41 10.99 17.08 -5.07
CA MET A 41 11.55 17.26 -6.42
C MET A 41 11.23 18.65 -6.97
N ASN A 42 12.03 19.13 -7.92
CA ASN A 42 11.89 20.45 -8.52
C ASN A 42 10.56 20.65 -9.27
N ASN A 43 9.92 19.57 -9.69
CA ASN A 43 8.62 19.59 -10.36
C ASN A 43 7.42 19.60 -9.41
N GLY A 44 7.65 19.76 -8.10
CA GLY A 44 6.63 19.71 -7.07
C GLY A 44 6.18 18.32 -6.66
N LYS A 45 6.70 17.27 -7.29
CA LYS A 45 6.44 15.88 -6.89
C LYS A 45 7.26 15.52 -5.65
N GLU A 46 6.73 14.62 -4.85
CA GLU A 46 7.36 14.10 -3.65
C GLU A 46 7.63 12.61 -3.80
N LEU A 47 8.78 12.19 -3.30
CA LEU A 47 9.15 10.79 -3.15
C LEU A 47 9.35 10.48 -1.67
N LEU A 48 9.05 9.25 -1.29
CA LEU A 48 9.35 8.74 0.04
C LEU A 48 10.39 7.62 -0.08
N LEU A 49 11.46 7.75 0.70
CA LEU A 49 12.49 6.73 0.81
C LEU A 49 12.32 6.01 2.14
N PHE A 50 12.08 4.70 2.10
CA PHE A 50 11.88 3.88 3.28
C PHE A 50 12.95 2.82 3.42
N PRO A 51 13.40 2.49 4.64
CA PRO A 51 14.07 1.23 4.88
C PRO A 51 13.10 0.07 4.56
N GLN A 52 13.60 -0.96 3.92
CA GLN A 52 12.78 -2.13 3.58
C GLN A 52 12.11 -2.75 4.81
N ASP A 53 12.79 -2.73 5.95
CA ASP A 53 12.29 -3.31 7.20
C ASP A 53 11.05 -2.59 7.74
N LEU A 54 10.88 -1.30 7.45
CA LEU A 54 9.68 -0.57 7.82
C LEU A 54 8.43 -0.96 6.99
N LEU A 55 8.65 -1.63 5.86
CA LEU A 55 7.56 -2.20 5.07
C LEU A 55 7.15 -3.59 5.57
N ALA A 56 7.94 -4.21 6.44
CA ALA A 56 7.64 -5.53 7.00
C ALA A 56 6.26 -5.58 7.69
N PRO A 57 5.83 -4.56 8.49
CA PRO A 57 4.50 -4.55 9.08
C PRO A 57 3.36 -4.60 8.05
N ILE A 58 3.57 -4.05 6.85
CA ILE A 58 2.56 -4.07 5.77
C ILE A 58 2.38 -5.47 5.20
N ARG A 59 3.36 -6.34 5.40
CA ARG A 59 3.34 -7.74 4.98
C ARG A 59 3.02 -8.70 6.12
N ASP A 60 2.94 -8.19 7.33
CA ASP A 60 2.66 -8.99 8.51
C ASP A 60 1.22 -9.51 8.51
N ALA A 61 1.03 -10.74 9.00
CA ALA A 61 -0.27 -11.36 9.09
C ALA A 61 -1.23 -10.59 10.01
N ASP A 62 -0.72 -10.02 11.10
CA ASP A 62 -1.51 -9.23 12.04
C ASP A 62 -1.97 -7.93 11.40
N PHE A 63 -1.09 -7.26 10.66
CA PHE A 63 -1.45 -6.06 9.90
C PHE A 63 -2.51 -6.37 8.83
N ARG A 64 -2.36 -7.49 8.15
CA ARG A 64 -3.36 -7.98 7.19
C ARG A 64 -4.74 -8.12 7.83
N LEU A 65 -4.81 -8.74 9.00
CA LEU A 65 -6.05 -8.90 9.74
C LEU A 65 -6.64 -7.55 10.16
N ILE A 66 -5.81 -6.64 10.65
CA ILE A 66 -6.24 -5.29 11.05
C ILE A 66 -6.83 -4.54 9.84
N LEU A 67 -6.15 -4.58 8.71
CA LEU A 67 -6.59 -3.88 7.51
C LEU A 67 -7.87 -4.49 6.93
N LEU A 68 -7.98 -5.82 6.90
CA LEU A 68 -9.22 -6.50 6.50
C LEU A 68 -10.38 -6.18 7.44
N SER A 69 -10.13 -6.15 8.74
CA SER A 69 -11.15 -5.79 9.74
C SER A 69 -11.60 -4.35 9.58
N ALA A 70 -10.69 -3.42 9.32
CA ALA A 70 -11.02 -2.02 9.04
C ALA A 70 -11.87 -1.88 7.77
N MET A 71 -11.53 -2.61 6.73
CA MET A 71 -12.30 -2.64 5.48
C MET A 71 -13.72 -3.18 5.71
N ARG A 72 -13.85 -4.31 6.38
CA ARG A 72 -15.15 -4.91 6.71
C ARG A 72 -15.99 -3.99 7.58
N TYR A 73 -15.37 -3.32 8.55
CA TYR A 73 -16.06 -2.34 9.38
C TYR A 73 -16.55 -1.13 8.56
N ALA A 74 -15.75 -0.67 7.61
CA ALA A 74 -16.10 0.47 6.76
C ALA A 74 -17.23 0.16 5.78
N MET A 75 -17.37 -1.10 5.33
CA MET A 75 -18.47 -1.51 4.45
C MET A 75 -19.82 -1.35 5.18
N GLY A 76 -20.78 -0.76 4.51
CA GLY A 76 -22.11 -0.46 5.07
C GLY A 76 -22.18 0.80 5.94
N ARG A 77 -21.06 1.51 6.12
CA ARG A 77 -21.03 2.75 6.90
C ARG A 77 -21.20 3.97 6.00
N ASN A 78 -22.09 4.88 6.40
CA ASN A 78 -22.27 6.17 5.73
C ASN A 78 -21.48 7.25 6.47
N THR A 79 -20.15 7.10 6.47
CA THR A 79 -19.19 8.00 7.12
C THR A 79 -18.01 8.26 6.18
N TYR A 80 -16.97 8.92 6.65
CA TYR A 80 -15.73 9.11 5.90
C TYR A 80 -14.85 7.84 5.85
N MET A 81 -15.12 6.84 6.69
CA MET A 81 -14.30 5.62 6.81
C MET A 81 -14.13 4.85 5.50
N PRO A 82 -15.18 4.64 4.69
CA PRO A 82 -15.01 3.96 3.40
C PRO A 82 -13.98 4.63 2.49
N ALA A 83 -14.02 5.96 2.39
CA ALA A 83 -13.07 6.71 1.56
C ALA A 83 -11.64 6.61 2.11
N VAL A 84 -11.46 6.70 3.43
CA VAL A 84 -10.14 6.61 4.08
C VAL A 84 -9.54 5.23 3.88
N VAL A 85 -10.28 4.16 4.19
CA VAL A 85 -9.78 2.78 4.10
C VAL A 85 -9.52 2.39 2.65
N SER A 86 -10.45 2.67 1.74
CA SER A 86 -10.28 2.41 0.31
C SER A 86 -9.09 3.15 -0.27
N GLY A 87 -8.94 4.43 0.07
CA GLY A 87 -7.82 5.25 -0.38
C GLY A 87 -6.47 4.73 0.13
N TYR A 88 -6.42 4.29 1.37
CA TYR A 88 -5.21 3.67 1.95
C TYR A 88 -4.83 2.40 1.19
N ILE A 89 -5.77 1.48 1.00
CA ILE A 89 -5.53 0.22 0.29
C ILE A 89 -5.04 0.49 -1.14
N LYS A 90 -5.69 1.39 -1.87
CA LYS A 90 -5.29 1.74 -3.24
C LYS A 90 -3.87 2.29 -3.32
N ARG A 91 -3.50 3.18 -2.40
CA ARG A 91 -2.15 3.78 -2.38
C ARG A 91 -1.07 2.76 -2.07
N HIS A 92 -1.37 1.74 -1.28
CA HIS A 92 -0.38 0.75 -0.82
C HIS A 92 -0.52 -0.61 -1.50
N ILE A 93 -1.35 -0.71 -2.53
CA ILE A 93 -1.72 -1.97 -3.15
C ILE A 93 -0.51 -2.79 -3.63
N ARG A 94 0.53 -2.14 -4.11
CA ARG A 94 1.76 -2.81 -4.59
C ARG A 94 2.57 -3.44 -3.47
N PHE A 95 2.38 -3.00 -2.23
CA PHE A 95 3.11 -3.48 -1.06
C PHE A 95 2.34 -4.52 -0.26
N LEU A 96 1.05 -4.69 -0.56
CA LEU A 96 0.20 -5.67 0.11
C LEU A 96 0.46 -7.06 -0.46
N ASP A 97 0.41 -8.08 0.38
CA ASP A 97 0.69 -9.44 -0.04
C ASP A 97 -0.47 -10.06 -0.87
N ASP A 98 -0.17 -11.13 -1.60
CA ASP A 98 -1.15 -11.80 -2.45
C ASP A 98 -2.36 -12.30 -1.66
N LYS A 99 -2.12 -12.74 -0.43
CA LYS A 99 -3.18 -13.26 0.44
C LYS A 99 -4.15 -12.14 0.85
N PHE A 100 -3.64 -10.94 1.16
CA PHE A 100 -4.50 -9.78 1.41
C PHE A 100 -5.35 -9.45 0.19
N LEU A 101 -4.73 -9.36 -0.98
CA LEU A 101 -5.45 -9.03 -2.23
C LEU A 101 -6.59 -10.01 -2.49
N ALA A 102 -6.34 -11.30 -2.33
CA ALA A 102 -7.33 -12.34 -2.54
C ALA A 102 -8.49 -12.24 -1.54
N LEU A 103 -8.18 -12.09 -0.25
CA LEU A 103 -9.19 -11.99 0.80
C LEU A 103 -10.02 -10.72 0.69
N ALA A 104 -9.38 -9.59 0.40
CA ALA A 104 -10.06 -8.31 0.23
C ALA A 104 -10.99 -8.31 -0.98
N ALA A 105 -10.52 -8.83 -2.11
CA ALA A 105 -11.33 -8.95 -3.32
C ALA A 105 -12.55 -9.85 -3.09
N ASP A 106 -12.36 -10.99 -2.45
CA ASP A 106 -13.44 -11.91 -2.13
C ASP A 106 -14.48 -11.28 -1.19
N ASP A 107 -14.04 -10.61 -0.14
CA ASP A 107 -14.92 -9.91 0.81
C ASP A 107 -15.76 -8.83 0.13
N ILE A 108 -15.13 -7.99 -0.70
CA ILE A 108 -15.84 -6.92 -1.41
C ILE A 108 -16.81 -7.49 -2.42
N GLN A 109 -16.40 -8.50 -3.17
CA GLN A 109 -17.26 -9.13 -4.17
C GLN A 109 -18.53 -9.72 -3.52
N ARG A 110 -18.38 -10.49 -2.46
CA ARG A 110 -19.50 -11.06 -1.72
C ARG A 110 -20.43 -9.99 -1.14
N TYR A 111 -19.83 -8.96 -0.58
CA TYR A 111 -20.60 -7.84 -0.02
C TYR A 111 -21.43 -7.12 -1.08
N LEU A 112 -20.85 -6.84 -2.24
CA LEU A 112 -21.57 -6.18 -3.33
C LEU A 112 -22.64 -7.08 -3.96
N GLU A 113 -22.43 -8.39 -4.02
CA GLU A 113 -23.47 -9.32 -4.48
C GLU A 113 -24.73 -9.24 -3.63
N ASP A 114 -24.57 -9.09 -2.32
CA ASP A 114 -25.69 -9.09 -1.37
C ASP A 114 -26.27 -7.69 -1.10
N TYR A 115 -25.43 -6.64 -1.13
CA TYR A 115 -25.79 -5.33 -0.59
C TYR A 115 -25.58 -4.15 -1.54
N ALA A 116 -25.21 -4.36 -2.81
CA ALA A 116 -24.90 -3.26 -3.72
C ALA A 116 -26.02 -2.22 -3.83
N GLU A 117 -27.29 -2.64 -3.81
CA GLU A 117 -28.45 -1.77 -3.90
C GLU A 117 -28.62 -0.86 -2.67
N TYR A 118 -28.13 -1.30 -1.52
CA TYR A 118 -28.27 -0.61 -0.24
C TYR A 118 -26.99 0.10 0.20
N GLU A 119 -25.87 -0.12 -0.50
CA GLU A 119 -24.57 0.44 -0.15
C GLU A 119 -24.41 1.83 -0.76
N PRO A 120 -24.35 2.90 0.07
CA PRO A 120 -24.18 4.26 -0.44
C PRO A 120 -22.85 4.47 -1.16
N ASN A 121 -21.83 3.65 -0.87
CA ASN A 121 -20.50 3.72 -1.45
C ASN A 121 -20.22 2.54 -2.40
N SER A 122 -21.23 1.98 -3.06
CA SER A 122 -21.07 0.84 -3.96
C SER A 122 -20.04 1.11 -5.08
N THR A 123 -20.07 2.30 -5.65
CA THR A 123 -19.10 2.72 -6.69
C THR A 123 -17.68 2.75 -6.16
N LEU A 124 -17.49 3.21 -4.94
CA LEU A 124 -16.18 3.25 -4.29
C LEU A 124 -15.63 1.84 -4.04
N TRP A 125 -16.45 0.94 -3.54
CA TRP A 125 -16.08 -0.45 -3.30
C TRP A 125 -15.83 -1.21 -4.60
N GLN A 126 -16.62 -0.95 -5.63
CA GLN A 126 -16.40 -1.53 -6.95
C GLN A 126 -15.07 -1.06 -7.55
N ALA A 127 -14.74 0.22 -7.41
CA ALA A 127 -13.46 0.76 -7.86
C ALA A 127 -12.27 0.13 -7.12
N LEU A 128 -12.40 -0.11 -5.80
CA LEU A 128 -11.39 -0.82 -5.04
C LEU A 128 -11.25 -2.28 -5.50
N LEU A 129 -12.37 -2.97 -5.72
CA LEU A 129 -12.36 -4.34 -6.24
C LEU A 129 -11.63 -4.41 -7.59
N ASP A 130 -11.94 -3.50 -8.50
CA ASP A 130 -11.29 -3.43 -9.82
C ASP A 130 -9.77 -3.20 -9.68
N ALA A 131 -9.35 -2.36 -8.75
CA ALA A 131 -7.94 -2.12 -8.48
C ALA A 131 -7.23 -3.37 -7.92
N LEU A 132 -7.88 -4.09 -7.00
CA LEU A 132 -7.35 -5.35 -6.43
C LEU A 132 -7.20 -6.42 -7.51
N GLU A 133 -8.22 -6.61 -8.33
CA GLU A 133 -8.19 -7.58 -9.42
C GLU A 133 -7.16 -7.23 -10.49
N THR A 134 -7.00 -5.94 -10.80
CA THR A 134 -5.97 -5.46 -11.73
C THR A 134 -4.58 -5.79 -11.22
N GLU A 135 -4.30 -5.54 -9.95
CA GLU A 135 -3.02 -5.88 -9.32
C GLU A 135 -2.77 -7.39 -9.30
N GLN A 136 -3.79 -8.18 -8.98
CA GLN A 136 -3.70 -9.64 -9.03
C GLN A 136 -3.34 -10.15 -10.43
N ARG A 137 -3.99 -9.61 -11.47
CA ARG A 137 -3.69 -9.96 -12.87
C ARG A 137 -2.28 -9.55 -13.26
N ALA A 138 -1.84 -8.36 -12.86
CA ALA A 138 -0.49 -7.89 -13.14
C ALA A 138 0.58 -8.80 -12.52
N ARG A 139 0.37 -9.24 -11.28
CA ARG A 139 1.27 -10.19 -10.60
C ARG A 139 1.28 -11.56 -11.27
N ALA A 140 0.11 -12.08 -11.65
CA ALA A 140 0.00 -13.35 -12.34
C ALA A 140 0.68 -13.33 -13.72
N THR A 141 0.51 -12.24 -14.48
CA THR A 141 1.18 -12.04 -15.77
C THR A 141 2.70 -11.98 -15.60
N HIS A 142 3.18 -11.26 -14.60
CA HIS A 142 4.62 -11.16 -14.32
C HIS A 142 5.22 -12.50 -13.92
N GLN A 143 4.54 -13.29 -13.11
CA GLN A 143 4.97 -14.64 -12.74
C GLN A 143 5.01 -15.57 -13.96
N ALA A 144 3.97 -15.55 -14.81
CA ALA A 144 3.92 -16.33 -16.03
C ALA A 144 5.08 -15.97 -16.98
N TRP A 145 5.38 -14.69 -17.11
CA TRP A 145 6.50 -14.21 -17.91
C TRP A 145 7.84 -14.70 -17.35
N LYS A 146 8.04 -14.66 -16.04
CA LYS A 146 9.24 -15.20 -15.39
C LYS A 146 9.44 -16.70 -15.67
N ILE A 147 8.36 -17.48 -15.61
CA ILE A 147 8.40 -18.92 -15.89
C ILE A 147 8.77 -19.18 -17.36
N MET A 148 8.18 -18.43 -18.28
CA MET A 148 8.42 -18.57 -19.72
C MET A 148 9.80 -18.09 -20.15
N SER A 149 10.34 -17.07 -19.51
CA SER A 149 11.62 -16.45 -19.88
C SER A 149 12.82 -17.07 -19.18
N GLY A 150 12.59 -17.97 -18.21
CA GLY A 150 13.64 -18.54 -17.37
C GLY A 150 14.20 -17.55 -16.36
N PRO A 151 15.21 -17.94 -15.57
CA PRO A 151 15.77 -17.08 -14.54
C PRO A 151 16.47 -15.87 -15.16
N ILE A 152 15.96 -14.67 -14.85
CA ILE A 152 16.44 -13.38 -15.40
C ILE A 152 17.50 -12.76 -14.49
N CYS A 153 17.44 -13.02 -13.21
CA CYS A 153 18.39 -12.51 -12.23
C CYS A 153 19.54 -13.51 -12.07
N ARG A 154 20.69 -13.09 -12.46
CA ARG A 154 21.95 -13.73 -12.11
C ARG A 154 22.68 -12.87 -11.09
#